data_ed8431c1ad2f3469e7f99b5ab5e964ed
#
_entry.id   ed8431c1ad2f3469e7f99b5ab5e964ed
#
_cell.length_a   1.000
_cell.length_b   1.000
_cell.length_c   1.000
_cell.angle_alpha   90.00
_cell.angle_beta   90.00
_cell.angle_gamma   90.00
#
_symmetry.space_group_name_H-M   'P 1'
#
loop_
_entity.id
_entity.type
_entity.pdbx_description
1 polymer ?
#
loop_
_entity_poly.entity_id
_entity_poly.type
_entity_poly.pdbx_seq_one_letter_code
_entity_poly.pdbx_strand_id
1 'polypeptide(L)'
;MTLSMAVLRPMLPAGPAFAASRRGPRARNRGRLNLPWNTSFMLNQPRLDEIMLLLIQHQRVKASDLAQALFVSEETIRRDFKYLEEAGKLRRIHGGAILPRLNEEQPLQVRSRIKPQAKTRIAACAAKLVSEGMVLFLDTGTSTLALAQQLTGFSQLRIITNSLDIARLITEQSANQVLVVPGDVRRNDNALIGAHTLEFVRQFHYDIAFMGIGAVDLELGFMDYQEPEALLRRALTKHSLRSVILADDAKFGHRTFINTLPFSAITTLVTNRAPSADFATRLEQAHVDILYP
;
A
#
# COMPACT_ATOMS: atom_id res chain seq x y z
N MET A 1 22.48 -52.12 8.12
CA MET A 1 21.59 -52.19 9.27
C MET A 1 20.50 -51.16 9.07
N THR A 2 19.37 -51.64 8.60
CA THR A 2 18.16 -50.89 8.25
C THR A 2 17.24 -50.83 9.45
N LEU A 3 16.84 -49.63 9.91
CA LEU A 3 15.77 -49.48 10.89
C LEU A 3 14.62 -48.70 10.23
N SER A 4 13.55 -49.44 9.96
CA SER A 4 12.24 -48.99 9.54
C SER A 4 11.52 -48.44 10.76
N MET A 5 11.00 -47.18 10.66
CA MET A 5 10.04 -46.64 11.63
C MET A 5 8.67 -46.55 11.00
N ALA A 6 7.77 -47.40 11.54
CA ALA A 6 6.36 -47.44 11.20
C ALA A 6 5.62 -46.23 11.80
N VAL A 7 4.80 -45.55 10.96
CA VAL A 7 3.93 -44.47 11.39
C VAL A 7 2.61 -45.05 11.88
N LEU A 8 2.30 -44.85 13.15
CA LEU A 8 0.99 -45.14 13.76
C LEU A 8 -0.03 -44.10 13.32
N ARG A 9 -1.13 -44.55 12.71
CA ARG A 9 -2.36 -43.79 12.53
C ARG A 9 -3.29 -43.94 13.75
N PRO A 10 -3.90 -42.88 14.29
CA PRO A 10 -4.98 -43.04 15.24
C PRO A 10 -6.31 -43.29 14.51
N MET A 11 -7.01 -44.35 14.94
CA MET A 11 -8.39 -44.68 14.56
C MET A 11 -9.37 -43.72 15.23
N LEU A 12 -10.32 -43.18 14.48
CA LEU A 12 -11.50 -42.49 14.99
C LEU A 12 -12.67 -43.49 15.19
N PRO A 13 -13.49 -43.35 16.26
CA PRO A 13 -14.61 -44.21 16.50
C PRO A 13 -15.84 -43.85 15.66
N ALA A 14 -16.56 -44.88 15.25
CA ALA A 14 -17.85 -44.80 14.52
C ALA A 14 -18.96 -44.31 15.45
N GLY A 15 -19.74 -43.29 15.04
CA GLY A 15 -20.98 -42.89 15.69
C GLY A 15 -22.21 -43.50 14.99
N PRO A 16 -23.36 -43.61 15.68
CA PRO A 16 -24.47 -44.45 15.28
C PRO A 16 -25.39 -43.83 14.22
N ALA A 17 -25.95 -44.73 13.38
CA ALA A 17 -26.98 -44.47 12.41
C ALA A 17 -28.31 -44.08 13.08
N PHE A 18 -28.97 -43.03 12.58
CA PHE A 18 -30.37 -42.75 12.90
C PHE A 18 -31.22 -42.72 11.63
N ALA A 19 -32.35 -43.45 11.75
CA ALA A 19 -33.27 -43.79 10.70
C ALA A 19 -34.18 -42.63 10.26
N ALA A 20 -34.61 -42.66 9.01
CA ALA A 20 -35.56 -41.77 8.38
C ALA A 20 -36.97 -41.83 8.98
N SER A 21 -37.63 -40.70 9.15
CA SER A 21 -39.08 -40.59 9.33
C SER A 21 -39.64 -39.29 8.69
N ARG A 22 -40.76 -39.45 8.10
CA ARG A 22 -41.54 -38.74 7.09
C ARG A 22 -42.15 -37.38 7.49
N ARG A 23 -42.25 -36.50 6.46
CA ARG A 23 -43.33 -35.54 6.10
C ARG A 23 -43.68 -34.37 7.00
N GLY A 24 -43.38 -33.16 6.44
CA GLY A 24 -44.16 -31.93 6.28
C GLY A 24 -44.34 -31.04 7.53
N PRO A 25 -44.62 -29.73 7.39
CA PRO A 25 -45.24 -29.00 6.29
C PRO A 25 -44.50 -27.72 5.81
N ARG A 26 -44.99 -27.14 4.71
CA ARG A 26 -44.58 -25.88 4.10
C ARG A 26 -44.58 -24.75 5.10
N ALA A 27 -43.42 -24.12 5.31
CA ALA A 27 -43.29 -22.87 6.03
C ALA A 27 -42.97 -21.72 5.06
N ARG A 28 -43.75 -20.70 5.23
CA ARG A 28 -43.85 -19.42 4.51
C ARG A 28 -42.54 -18.67 4.48
N ASN A 29 -42.28 -18.07 3.34
CA ASN A 29 -41.40 -16.97 3.03
C ASN A 29 -41.29 -15.98 4.20
N ARG A 30 -40.15 -15.95 4.90
CA ARG A 30 -39.77 -14.87 5.83
C ARG A 30 -38.59 -14.15 5.28
N GLY A 31 -38.77 -12.84 5.16
CA GLY A 31 -37.90 -11.85 4.56
C GLY A 31 -36.41 -12.09 4.70
N ARG A 32 -35.70 -11.98 3.60
CA ARG A 32 -34.27 -11.78 3.58
C ARG A 32 -33.98 -10.45 4.26
N LEU A 33 -33.44 -10.52 5.47
CA LEU A 33 -32.71 -9.39 6.06
C LEU A 33 -31.51 -9.11 5.16
N ASN A 34 -31.59 -8.03 4.41
CA ASN A 34 -30.44 -7.45 3.74
C ASN A 34 -29.46 -6.93 4.83
N LEU A 35 -28.53 -7.78 5.22
CA LEU A 35 -27.38 -7.34 6.01
C LEU A 35 -26.34 -6.76 5.04
N PRO A 36 -25.88 -5.53 5.23
CA PRO A 36 -24.97 -4.83 4.29
C PRO A 36 -23.49 -5.18 4.49
N TRP A 37 -23.16 -6.38 4.99
CA TRP A 37 -21.77 -6.79 5.22
C TRP A 37 -21.46 -8.02 4.38
N ASN A 38 -20.42 -7.88 3.59
CA ASN A 38 -19.92 -8.86 2.64
C ASN A 38 -19.48 -10.15 3.37
N THR A 39 -20.43 -11.06 3.68
CA THR A 39 -20.19 -12.36 4.33
C THR A 39 -19.24 -13.27 3.55
N SER A 40 -19.02 -12.99 2.26
CA SER A 40 -18.01 -13.67 1.44
C SER A 40 -16.57 -13.40 1.92
N PHE A 41 -16.34 -12.30 2.64
CA PHE A 41 -15.02 -11.90 3.11
C PHE A 41 -14.55 -12.72 4.31
N MET A 42 -15.43 -13.05 5.24
CA MET A 42 -15.07 -13.88 6.43
C MET A 42 -14.79 -15.34 6.07
N LEU A 43 -15.37 -15.87 5.01
CA LEU A 43 -15.16 -17.26 4.57
C LEU A 43 -13.81 -17.47 3.89
N ASN A 44 -13.12 -16.41 3.49
CA ASN A 44 -11.84 -16.50 2.76
C ASN A 44 -10.60 -16.32 3.65
N GLN A 45 -10.74 -15.74 4.85
CA GLN A 45 -9.59 -15.41 5.72
C GLN A 45 -8.71 -16.62 6.04
N PRO A 46 -9.24 -17.81 6.47
CA PRO A 46 -8.41 -18.98 6.74
C PRO A 46 -7.60 -19.43 5.52
N ARG A 47 -8.17 -19.33 4.31
CA ARG A 47 -7.47 -19.69 3.08
C ARG A 47 -6.38 -18.69 2.73
N LEU A 48 -6.61 -17.40 2.92
CA LEU A 48 -5.59 -16.37 2.72
C LEU A 48 -4.41 -16.55 3.69
N ASP A 49 -4.69 -16.90 4.93
CA ASP A 49 -3.67 -17.17 5.94
C ASP A 49 -2.85 -18.41 5.58
N GLU A 50 -3.49 -19.47 5.09
CA GLU A 50 -2.81 -20.69 4.62
C GLU A 50 -1.95 -20.44 3.39
N ILE A 51 -2.43 -19.64 2.43
CA ILE A 51 -1.63 -19.19 1.27
C ILE A 51 -0.36 -18.47 1.75
N MET A 52 -0.50 -17.56 2.73
CA MET A 52 0.64 -16.82 3.26
C MET A 52 1.62 -17.72 4.02
N LEU A 53 1.12 -18.70 4.76
CA LEU A 53 1.94 -19.65 5.49
C LEU A 53 2.79 -20.50 4.54
N LEU A 54 2.18 -21.05 3.49
CA LEU A 54 2.88 -21.80 2.45
C LEU A 54 3.87 -20.91 1.67
N LEU A 55 3.51 -19.65 1.42
CA LEU A 55 4.40 -18.70 0.76
C LEU A 55 5.62 -18.34 1.61
N ILE A 56 5.46 -18.19 2.93
CA ILE A 56 6.57 -17.95 3.86
C ILE A 56 7.49 -19.17 3.91
N GLN A 57 6.92 -20.36 3.96
CA GLN A 57 7.68 -21.61 4.04
C GLN A 57 8.48 -21.89 2.76
N HIS A 58 7.89 -21.67 1.59
CA HIS A 58 8.49 -22.05 0.31
C HIS A 58 9.09 -20.87 -0.47
N GLN A 59 8.94 -19.62 0.00
CA GLN A 59 9.39 -18.37 -0.64
C GLN A 59 8.74 -18.10 -2.01
N ARG A 60 8.21 -19.15 -2.65
CA ARG A 60 7.52 -19.13 -3.95
C ARG A 60 6.46 -20.23 -3.98
N VAL A 61 5.27 -19.89 -4.51
CA VAL A 61 4.16 -20.83 -4.69
C VAL A 61 3.61 -20.73 -6.11
N LYS A 62 3.12 -21.85 -6.66
CA LYS A 62 2.38 -21.86 -7.93
C LYS A 62 0.87 -21.84 -7.64
N ALA A 63 0.10 -21.20 -8.52
CA ALA A 63 -1.35 -21.17 -8.40
C ALA A 63 -1.97 -22.57 -8.53
N SER A 64 -1.45 -23.40 -9.42
CA SER A 64 -1.88 -24.80 -9.60
C SER A 64 -1.70 -25.64 -8.35
N ASP A 65 -0.54 -25.53 -7.70
CA ASP A 65 -0.19 -26.34 -6.53
C ASP A 65 -1.06 -25.95 -5.32
N LEU A 66 -1.28 -24.63 -5.13
CA LEU A 66 -2.19 -24.13 -4.10
C LEU A 66 -3.65 -24.49 -4.37
N ALA A 67 -4.09 -24.44 -5.62
CA ALA A 67 -5.44 -24.84 -6.01
C ALA A 67 -5.72 -26.30 -5.64
N GLN A 68 -4.76 -27.17 -5.89
CA GLN A 68 -4.82 -28.58 -5.52
C GLN A 68 -4.78 -28.77 -3.98
N ALA A 69 -3.84 -28.11 -3.29
CA ALA A 69 -3.65 -28.25 -1.85
C ALA A 69 -4.86 -27.72 -1.04
N LEU A 70 -5.48 -26.63 -1.50
CA LEU A 70 -6.59 -25.97 -0.81
C LEU A 70 -7.97 -26.34 -1.36
N PHE A 71 -8.04 -27.30 -2.29
CA PHE A 71 -9.29 -27.81 -2.89
C PHE A 71 -10.18 -26.71 -3.52
N VAL A 72 -9.56 -25.74 -4.21
CA VAL A 72 -10.24 -24.65 -4.92
C VAL A 72 -9.79 -24.55 -6.37
N SER A 73 -10.47 -23.77 -7.21
CA SER A 73 -10.03 -23.51 -8.57
C SER A 73 -8.80 -22.60 -8.61
N GLU A 74 -7.96 -22.71 -9.66
CA GLU A 74 -6.86 -21.78 -9.89
C GLU A 74 -7.35 -20.32 -10.01
N GLU A 75 -8.54 -20.11 -10.56
CA GLU A 75 -9.12 -18.78 -10.67
C GLU A 75 -9.42 -18.19 -9.28
N THR A 76 -9.83 -19.01 -8.31
CA THR A 76 -9.99 -18.60 -6.91
C THR A 76 -8.65 -18.19 -6.33
N ILE A 77 -7.58 -18.98 -6.53
CA ILE A 77 -6.22 -18.64 -6.07
C ILE A 77 -5.70 -17.36 -6.75
N ARG A 78 -5.98 -17.15 -8.05
CA ARG A 78 -5.59 -15.91 -8.74
C ARG A 78 -6.28 -14.67 -8.17
N ARG A 79 -7.54 -14.79 -7.73
CA ARG A 79 -8.26 -13.71 -7.02
C ARG A 79 -7.68 -13.47 -5.63
N ASP A 80 -7.37 -14.54 -4.90
CA ASP A 80 -6.72 -14.43 -3.59
C ASP A 80 -5.33 -13.80 -3.72
N PHE A 81 -4.53 -14.18 -4.71
CA PHE A 81 -3.26 -13.53 -4.99
C PHE A 81 -3.41 -12.04 -5.32
N LYS A 82 -4.42 -11.67 -6.13
CA LYS A 82 -4.69 -10.28 -6.42
C LYS A 82 -5.00 -9.49 -5.14
N TYR A 83 -5.85 -10.04 -4.29
CA TYR A 83 -6.18 -9.44 -3.00
C TYR A 83 -4.96 -9.28 -2.10
N LEU A 84 -4.14 -10.33 -1.95
CA LEU A 84 -2.93 -10.31 -1.13
C LEU A 84 -1.85 -9.37 -1.71
N GLU A 85 -1.76 -9.23 -3.04
CA GLU A 85 -0.88 -8.27 -3.70
C GLU A 85 -1.35 -6.82 -3.48
N GLU A 86 -2.65 -6.56 -3.57
CA GLU A 86 -3.25 -5.25 -3.23
C GLU A 86 -3.08 -4.89 -1.75
N ALA A 87 -2.98 -5.90 -0.88
CA ALA A 87 -2.63 -5.76 0.53
C ALA A 87 -1.10 -5.70 0.78
N GLY A 88 -0.26 -5.75 -0.26
CA GLY A 88 1.20 -5.69 -0.14
C GLY A 88 1.85 -6.95 0.46
N LYS A 89 1.10 -8.03 0.67
CA LYS A 89 1.57 -9.25 1.35
C LYS A 89 2.34 -10.21 0.45
N LEU A 90 2.12 -10.16 -0.86
CA LEU A 90 2.84 -10.95 -1.85
C LEU A 90 3.02 -10.18 -3.15
N ARG A 91 3.87 -10.73 -4.04
CA ARG A 91 4.02 -10.27 -5.43
C ARG A 91 3.66 -11.41 -6.38
N ARG A 92 2.74 -11.15 -7.31
CA ARG A 92 2.40 -12.12 -8.34
C ARG A 92 3.49 -12.21 -9.40
N ILE A 93 3.78 -13.43 -9.83
CA ILE A 93 4.64 -13.78 -10.95
C ILE A 93 3.85 -14.64 -11.93
N HIS A 94 4.44 -14.94 -13.10
CA HIS A 94 3.81 -15.85 -14.06
C HIS A 94 3.54 -17.21 -13.41
N GLY A 95 2.26 -17.60 -13.34
CA GLY A 95 1.79 -18.87 -12.76
C GLY A 95 1.86 -19.01 -11.25
N GLY A 96 2.16 -17.93 -10.48
CA GLY A 96 2.30 -18.06 -9.03
C GLY A 96 2.51 -16.74 -8.29
N ALA A 97 3.06 -16.86 -7.07
CA ALA A 97 3.40 -15.73 -6.22
C ALA A 97 4.73 -15.96 -5.46
N ILE A 98 5.36 -14.86 -5.06
CA ILE A 98 6.56 -14.83 -4.22
C ILE A 98 6.36 -13.83 -3.07
N LEU A 99 7.13 -13.98 -2.00
CA LEU A 99 7.22 -12.95 -0.98
C LEU A 99 7.85 -11.68 -1.58
N PRO A 100 7.34 -10.49 -1.24
CA PRO A 100 8.01 -9.24 -1.57
C PRO A 100 9.39 -9.22 -0.91
N ARG A 101 10.41 -8.81 -1.65
CA ARG A 101 11.73 -8.55 -1.04
C ARG A 101 11.69 -7.19 -0.37
N LEU A 102 12.34 -7.07 0.78
CA LEU A 102 12.38 -5.82 1.54
C LEU A 102 12.97 -4.64 0.74
N ASN A 103 13.84 -4.93 -0.21
CA ASN A 103 14.54 -3.94 -1.05
C ASN A 103 13.99 -3.83 -2.48
N GLU A 104 12.84 -4.45 -2.79
CA GLU A 104 12.31 -4.48 -4.15
C GLU A 104 10.94 -3.81 -4.23
N GLU A 105 10.91 -2.58 -4.72
CA GLU A 105 9.68 -1.87 -5.01
C GLU A 105 9.14 -2.24 -6.41
N GLN A 106 7.82 -2.43 -6.51
CA GLN A 106 7.19 -2.68 -7.80
C GLN A 106 7.28 -1.44 -8.72
N PRO A 107 7.38 -1.64 -10.06
CA PRO A 107 7.37 -0.53 -11.00
C PRO A 107 6.16 0.40 -10.82
N LEU A 108 6.36 1.69 -11.08
CA LEU A 108 5.32 2.73 -10.94
C LEU A 108 4.03 2.36 -11.68
N GLN A 109 4.15 1.81 -12.90
CA GLN A 109 3.01 1.39 -13.72
C GLN A 109 2.18 0.27 -13.07
N VAL A 110 2.81 -0.63 -12.33
CA VAL A 110 2.11 -1.67 -11.57
C VAL A 110 1.45 -1.05 -10.34
N ARG A 111 2.19 -0.23 -9.58
CA ARG A 111 1.68 0.46 -8.39
C ARG A 111 0.51 1.41 -8.70
N SER A 112 0.49 2.04 -9.88
CA SER A 112 -0.63 2.91 -10.27
C SER A 112 -1.97 2.17 -10.42
N ARG A 113 -1.92 0.89 -10.75
CA ARG A 113 -3.10 0.02 -10.89
C ARG A 113 -3.58 -0.58 -9.55
N ILE A 114 -2.75 -0.51 -8.50
CA ILE A 114 -3.10 -1.00 -7.16
C ILE A 114 -3.88 0.10 -6.45
N LYS A 115 -5.10 -0.19 -6.00
CA LYS A 115 -5.97 0.71 -5.23
C LYS A 115 -6.10 2.14 -5.82
N PRO A 116 -6.40 2.33 -7.11
CA PRO A 116 -6.44 3.66 -7.73
C PRO A 116 -7.45 4.59 -7.05
N GLN A 117 -8.60 4.08 -6.64
CA GLN A 117 -9.62 4.86 -5.93
C GLN A 117 -9.14 5.35 -4.55
N ALA A 118 -8.32 4.57 -3.84
CA ALA A 118 -7.74 5.00 -2.57
C ALA A 118 -6.82 6.21 -2.79
N LYS A 119 -5.98 6.17 -3.83
CA LYS A 119 -5.08 7.27 -4.19
C LYS A 119 -5.83 8.54 -4.61
N THR A 120 -6.92 8.38 -5.36
CA THR A 120 -7.78 9.51 -5.71
C THR A 120 -8.40 10.17 -4.47
N ARG A 121 -8.85 9.38 -3.50
CA ARG A 121 -9.38 9.91 -2.22
C ARG A 121 -8.31 10.61 -1.40
N ILE A 122 -7.12 10.01 -1.28
CA ILE A 122 -5.96 10.64 -0.63
C ILE A 122 -5.62 11.96 -1.30
N ALA A 123 -5.54 11.99 -2.62
CA ALA A 123 -5.24 13.18 -3.41
C ALA A 123 -6.26 14.30 -3.18
N ALA A 124 -7.55 14.00 -3.22
CA ALA A 124 -8.61 14.97 -2.96
C ALA A 124 -8.58 15.52 -1.52
N CYS A 125 -8.20 14.68 -0.54
CA CYS A 125 -8.03 15.11 0.84
C CYS A 125 -6.78 16.00 0.99
N ALA A 126 -5.65 15.61 0.40
CA ALA A 126 -4.40 16.35 0.44
C ALA A 126 -4.49 17.70 -0.29
N ALA A 127 -5.24 17.79 -1.39
CA ALA A 127 -5.44 19.05 -2.12
C ALA A 127 -6.10 20.13 -1.27
N LYS A 128 -6.90 19.78 -0.25
CA LYS A 128 -7.50 20.74 0.70
C LYS A 128 -6.48 21.49 1.57
N LEU A 129 -5.23 20.99 1.63
CA LEU A 129 -4.14 21.64 2.36
C LEU A 129 -3.47 22.75 1.54
N VAL A 130 -3.76 22.81 0.25
CA VAL A 130 -3.10 23.71 -0.71
C VAL A 130 -3.92 24.98 -0.90
N SER A 131 -3.24 26.11 -0.95
CA SER A 131 -3.78 27.42 -1.32
C SER A 131 -2.99 28.01 -2.47
N GLU A 132 -3.61 28.91 -3.21
CA GLU A 132 -2.96 29.65 -4.30
C GLU A 132 -1.68 30.35 -3.82
N GLY A 133 -0.68 30.42 -4.68
CA GLY A 133 0.60 31.07 -4.41
C GLY A 133 1.60 30.23 -3.61
N MET A 134 1.22 29.06 -3.12
CA MET A 134 2.13 28.19 -2.34
C MET A 134 3.28 27.63 -3.17
N VAL A 135 4.41 27.41 -2.50
CA VAL A 135 5.58 26.69 -2.98
C VAL A 135 5.52 25.24 -2.47
N LEU A 136 5.34 24.30 -3.37
CA LEU A 136 5.14 22.89 -3.06
C LEU A 136 6.31 22.04 -3.55
N PHE A 137 6.71 21.04 -2.76
CA PHE A 137 7.48 19.91 -3.27
C PHE A 137 6.54 18.71 -3.46
N LEU A 138 6.55 18.15 -4.67
CA LEU A 138 5.86 16.90 -4.98
C LEU A 138 6.88 15.80 -5.27
N ASP A 139 7.03 14.87 -4.35
CA ASP A 139 7.92 13.71 -4.50
C ASP A 139 7.39 12.72 -5.54
N THR A 140 8.27 11.88 -6.09
CA THR A 140 7.86 10.80 -6.99
C THR A 140 6.94 9.80 -6.28
N GLY A 141 5.94 9.30 -7.00
CA GLY A 141 5.06 8.26 -6.48
C GLY A 141 3.66 8.29 -7.09
N THR A 142 2.93 7.20 -6.94
CA THR A 142 1.57 7.09 -7.52
C THR A 142 0.53 7.90 -6.75
N SER A 143 0.70 8.11 -5.44
CA SER A 143 -0.19 8.95 -4.64
C SER A 143 0.07 10.44 -4.87
N THR A 144 1.32 10.83 -5.01
CA THR A 144 1.75 12.20 -5.33
C THR A 144 1.40 12.57 -6.77
N LEU A 145 1.49 11.63 -7.72
CA LEU A 145 0.99 11.83 -9.10
C LEU A 145 -0.53 12.03 -9.12
N ALA A 146 -1.28 11.28 -8.30
CA ALA A 146 -2.72 11.50 -8.15
C ALA A 146 -3.05 12.87 -7.54
N LEU A 147 -2.23 13.35 -6.58
CA LEU A 147 -2.34 14.71 -6.06
C LEU A 147 -2.02 15.75 -7.14
N ALA A 148 -0.94 15.57 -7.91
CA ALA A 148 -0.60 16.48 -9.02
C ALA A 148 -1.78 16.65 -9.98
N GLN A 149 -2.53 15.58 -10.26
CA GLN A 149 -3.75 15.66 -11.09
C GLN A 149 -4.82 16.58 -10.48
N GLN A 150 -4.99 16.61 -9.16
CA GLN A 150 -5.91 17.53 -8.48
C GLN A 150 -5.42 18.97 -8.53
N LEU A 151 -4.10 19.16 -8.49
CA LEU A 151 -3.49 20.49 -8.49
C LEU A 151 -3.50 21.18 -9.86
N THR A 152 -3.88 20.50 -10.94
CA THR A 152 -4.07 21.14 -12.24
C THR A 152 -5.20 22.17 -12.23
N GLY A 153 -6.14 22.08 -11.30
CA GLY A 153 -7.21 23.07 -11.10
C GLY A 153 -6.81 24.32 -10.33
N PHE A 154 -5.61 24.35 -9.77
CA PHE A 154 -5.05 25.52 -9.08
C PHE A 154 -4.28 26.42 -10.05
N SER A 155 -4.14 27.68 -9.68
CA SER A 155 -3.30 28.65 -10.37
C SER A 155 -2.23 29.22 -9.44
N GLN A 156 -1.18 29.81 -9.98
CA GLN A 156 -0.12 30.49 -9.26
C GLN A 156 0.69 29.62 -8.28
N LEU A 157 0.59 28.28 -8.34
CA LEU A 157 1.46 27.40 -7.58
C LEU A 157 2.87 27.40 -8.18
N ARG A 158 3.87 27.27 -7.29
CA ARG A 158 5.22 26.93 -7.67
C ARG A 158 5.52 25.51 -7.20
N ILE A 159 5.61 24.60 -8.16
CA ILE A 159 5.77 23.16 -7.89
C ILE A 159 7.20 22.75 -8.20
N ILE A 160 7.92 22.26 -7.20
CA ILE A 160 9.22 21.63 -7.35
C ILE A 160 9.01 20.11 -7.27
N THR A 161 9.63 19.35 -8.17
CA THR A 161 9.45 17.91 -8.20
C THR A 161 10.69 17.16 -8.69
N ASN A 162 10.91 15.97 -8.16
CA ASN A 162 11.87 14.98 -8.65
C ASN A 162 11.22 13.95 -9.60
N SER A 163 9.99 14.16 -10.03
CA SER A 163 9.25 13.25 -10.91
C SER A 163 9.05 13.85 -12.30
N LEU A 164 9.58 13.19 -13.33
CA LEU A 164 9.34 13.60 -14.72
C LEU A 164 7.87 13.45 -15.13
N ASP A 165 7.16 12.47 -14.56
CA ASP A 165 5.74 12.27 -14.86
C ASP A 165 4.87 13.39 -14.26
N ILE A 166 5.17 13.84 -13.03
CA ILE A 166 4.48 14.98 -12.40
C ILE A 166 4.80 16.27 -13.17
N ALA A 167 6.07 16.49 -13.51
CA ALA A 167 6.48 17.67 -14.25
C ALA A 167 5.74 17.78 -15.59
N ARG A 168 5.71 16.71 -16.36
CA ARG A 168 4.97 16.62 -17.62
C ARG A 168 3.48 16.94 -17.43
N LEU A 169 2.84 16.26 -16.47
CA LEU A 169 1.42 16.42 -16.18
C LEU A 169 1.05 17.87 -15.90
N ILE A 170 1.76 18.53 -14.97
CA ILE A 170 1.48 19.91 -14.58
C ILE A 170 1.74 20.87 -15.72
N THR A 171 2.84 20.70 -16.47
CA THR A 171 3.19 21.56 -17.62
C THR A 171 2.17 21.46 -18.75
N GLU A 172 1.63 20.26 -19.02
CA GLU A 172 0.65 20.03 -20.08
C GLU A 172 -0.77 20.49 -19.69
N GLN A 173 -1.13 20.46 -18.40
CA GLN A 173 -2.53 20.61 -17.98
C GLN A 173 -2.81 21.81 -17.05
N SER A 174 -1.82 22.63 -16.74
CA SER A 174 -2.01 23.81 -15.89
C SER A 174 -1.08 24.97 -16.26
N ALA A 175 -1.38 26.15 -15.70
CA ALA A 175 -0.51 27.34 -15.79
C ALA A 175 0.46 27.47 -14.61
N ASN A 176 0.55 26.46 -13.72
CA ASN A 176 1.42 26.47 -12.56
C ASN A 176 2.91 26.42 -13.00
N GLN A 177 3.76 27.07 -12.21
CA GLN A 177 5.20 27.03 -12.46
C GLN A 177 5.77 25.68 -12.00
N VAL A 178 6.58 25.03 -12.84
CA VAL A 178 7.23 23.77 -12.51
C VAL A 178 8.75 23.92 -12.56
N LEU A 179 9.41 23.49 -11.51
CA LEU A 179 10.85 23.35 -11.41
C LEU A 179 11.21 21.89 -11.20
N VAL A 180 11.91 21.31 -12.16
CA VAL A 180 12.40 19.92 -12.06
C VAL A 180 13.78 19.93 -11.42
N VAL A 181 13.98 19.12 -10.38
CA VAL A 181 15.29 19.01 -9.74
C VAL A 181 16.30 18.31 -10.65
N PRO A 182 17.60 18.64 -10.58
CA PRO A 182 18.63 17.91 -11.32
C PRO A 182 18.87 16.52 -10.74
N GLY A 183 19.42 15.60 -11.52
CA GLY A 183 19.81 14.26 -11.04
C GLY A 183 19.80 13.20 -12.11
N ASP A 184 20.16 11.97 -11.71
CA ASP A 184 20.10 10.80 -12.57
C ASP A 184 18.66 10.28 -12.66
N VAL A 185 18.25 9.86 -13.85
CA VAL A 185 16.90 9.31 -14.06
C VAL A 185 16.85 7.85 -13.64
N ARG A 186 16.07 7.54 -12.62
CA ARG A 186 15.73 6.17 -12.25
C ARG A 186 14.62 5.64 -13.14
N ARG A 187 14.90 4.60 -13.93
CA ARG A 187 13.98 4.08 -14.97
C ARG A 187 12.70 3.44 -14.41
N ASN A 188 12.70 2.99 -13.16
CA ASN A 188 11.56 2.26 -12.57
C ASN A 188 10.32 3.15 -12.39
N ASP A 189 10.52 4.44 -12.17
CA ASP A 189 9.48 5.41 -11.83
C ASP A 189 9.75 6.82 -12.35
N ASN A 190 10.70 6.99 -13.28
CA ASN A 190 11.07 8.28 -13.88
C ASN A 190 11.45 9.35 -12.84
N ALA A 191 11.99 8.89 -11.69
CA ALA A 191 12.43 9.78 -10.62
C ALA A 191 13.86 10.29 -10.87
N LEU A 192 14.09 11.55 -10.53
CA LEU A 192 15.42 12.16 -10.48
C LEU A 192 16.00 11.94 -9.08
N ILE A 193 17.18 11.35 -9.03
CA ILE A 193 17.85 10.92 -7.81
C ILE A 193 19.35 11.30 -7.83
N GLY A 194 20.02 11.18 -6.69
CA GLY A 194 21.45 11.34 -6.55
C GLY A 194 21.86 12.55 -5.72
N ALA A 195 23.19 12.77 -5.62
CA ALA A 195 23.75 13.81 -4.79
C ALA A 195 23.33 15.22 -5.24
N HIS A 196 23.28 15.45 -6.54
CA HIS A 196 22.85 16.75 -7.09
C HIS A 196 21.37 17.05 -6.75
N THR A 197 20.50 16.04 -6.80
CA THR A 197 19.11 16.18 -6.35
C THR A 197 19.02 16.61 -4.89
N LEU A 198 19.78 15.92 -4.03
CA LEU A 198 19.77 16.18 -2.59
C LEU A 198 20.34 17.56 -2.25
N GLU A 199 21.42 17.97 -2.90
CA GLU A 199 22.02 19.29 -2.71
C GLU A 199 21.07 20.40 -3.21
N PHE A 200 20.44 20.20 -4.36
CA PHE A 200 19.54 21.16 -4.95
C PHE A 200 18.31 21.44 -4.07
N VAL A 201 17.64 20.40 -3.56
CA VAL A 201 16.41 20.58 -2.76
C VAL A 201 16.67 21.31 -1.43
N ARG A 202 17.88 21.26 -0.90
CA ARG A 202 18.29 21.96 0.33
C ARG A 202 18.41 23.48 0.17
N GLN A 203 18.42 23.98 -1.07
CA GLN A 203 18.52 25.41 -1.35
C GLN A 203 17.18 26.13 -1.25
N PHE A 204 16.08 25.39 -1.12
CA PHE A 204 14.72 25.94 -1.11
C PHE A 204 14.02 25.68 0.21
N HIS A 205 13.03 26.51 0.50
CA HIS A 205 12.05 26.28 1.54
C HIS A 205 10.67 26.10 0.90
N TYR A 206 9.89 25.16 1.43
CA TYR A 206 8.61 24.77 0.89
C TYR A 206 7.49 25.06 1.90
N ASP A 207 6.34 25.55 1.44
CA ASP A 207 5.16 25.63 2.28
C ASP A 207 4.71 24.21 2.66
N ILE A 208 4.67 23.31 1.67
CA ILE A 208 4.33 21.90 1.90
C ILE A 208 5.22 20.99 1.05
N ALA A 209 5.80 19.96 1.67
CA ALA A 209 6.36 18.82 0.95
C ALA A 209 5.39 17.64 1.04
N PHE A 210 4.86 17.21 -0.09
CA PHE A 210 4.06 15.99 -0.22
C PHE A 210 4.95 14.83 -0.64
N MET A 211 5.01 13.81 0.18
CA MET A 211 5.90 12.66 0.00
C MET A 211 5.10 11.37 -0.03
N GLY A 212 5.47 10.46 -0.93
CA GLY A 212 5.06 9.07 -0.86
C GLY A 212 5.86 8.30 0.18
N ILE A 213 5.48 7.04 0.43
CA ILE A 213 6.24 6.14 1.33
C ILE A 213 6.11 4.68 0.88
N GLY A 214 7.14 3.89 1.13
CA GLY A 214 7.16 2.46 0.85
C GLY A 214 6.30 1.65 1.80
N ALA A 215 6.45 1.87 3.10
CA ALA A 215 5.71 1.18 4.16
C ALA A 215 5.60 2.05 5.42
N VAL A 216 4.69 1.65 6.32
CA VAL A 216 4.48 2.25 7.65
C VAL A 216 4.52 1.15 8.69
N ASP A 217 5.57 1.12 9.49
CA ASP A 217 5.75 0.18 10.61
C ASP A 217 5.39 0.85 11.93
N LEU A 218 4.77 0.13 12.84
CA LEU A 218 4.30 0.68 14.12
C LEU A 218 5.44 1.14 15.03
N GLU A 219 6.60 0.49 14.97
CA GLU A 219 7.76 0.78 15.81
C GLU A 219 8.77 1.68 15.10
N LEU A 220 9.02 1.41 13.81
CA LEU A 220 10.08 2.05 13.03
C LEU A 220 9.63 3.32 12.31
N GLY A 221 8.31 3.55 12.20
CA GLY A 221 7.75 4.69 11.49
C GLY A 221 7.67 4.47 9.99
N PHE A 222 8.05 5.46 9.20
CA PHE A 222 7.98 5.44 7.75
C PHE A 222 9.25 4.84 7.14
N MET A 223 9.06 3.94 6.17
CA MET A 223 10.13 3.15 5.58
C MET A 223 10.10 3.18 4.05
N ASP A 224 11.28 3.03 3.44
CA ASP A 224 11.46 3.00 1.99
C ASP A 224 12.33 1.84 1.52
N TYR A 225 12.30 1.63 0.20
CA TYR A 225 13.04 0.56 -0.45
C TYR A 225 14.47 0.97 -0.78
N GLN A 226 14.74 2.27 -0.99
CA GLN A 226 16.00 2.76 -1.51
C GLN A 226 16.52 3.97 -0.73
N GLU A 227 17.84 4.00 -0.50
CA GLU A 227 18.50 5.04 0.27
C GLU A 227 18.35 6.46 -0.32
N PRO A 228 18.42 6.69 -1.65
CA PRO A 228 18.24 8.03 -2.21
C PRO A 228 16.87 8.65 -1.88
N GLU A 229 15.82 7.84 -1.80
CA GLU A 229 14.48 8.29 -1.39
C GLU A 229 14.46 8.71 0.07
N ALA A 230 15.02 7.87 0.95
CA ALA A 230 15.09 8.16 2.37
C ALA A 230 15.87 9.45 2.66
N LEU A 231 17.01 9.65 1.98
CA LEU A 231 17.81 10.86 2.13
C LEU A 231 17.07 12.12 1.65
N LEU A 232 16.40 12.04 0.50
CA LEU A 232 15.60 13.14 -0.03
C LEU A 232 14.47 13.53 0.93
N ARG A 233 13.69 12.56 1.42
CA ARG A 233 12.57 12.80 2.33
C ARG A 233 13.04 13.37 3.67
N ARG A 234 14.16 12.91 4.21
CA ARG A 234 14.81 13.51 5.40
C ARG A 234 15.24 14.96 5.17
N ALA A 235 15.67 15.29 3.95
CA ALA A 235 16.01 16.68 3.63
C ALA A 235 14.74 17.53 3.54
N LEU A 236 13.71 17.04 2.85
CA LEU A 236 12.45 17.75 2.66
C LEU A 236 11.76 18.09 4.00
N THR A 237 11.77 17.17 4.98
CA THR A 237 11.18 17.44 6.30
C THR A 237 11.88 18.58 7.05
N LYS A 238 13.14 18.84 6.76
CA LYS A 238 13.91 19.94 7.38
C LYS A 238 13.73 21.29 6.68
N HIS A 239 13.23 21.26 5.44
CA HIS A 239 13.13 22.43 4.58
C HIS A 239 11.67 22.81 4.24
N SER A 240 10.69 22.18 4.90
CA SER A 240 9.27 22.43 4.68
C SER A 240 8.58 22.90 5.95
N LEU A 241 7.68 23.87 5.82
CA LEU A 241 6.82 24.28 6.93
C LEU A 241 5.86 23.15 7.32
N ARG A 242 5.38 22.40 6.34
CA ARG A 242 4.54 21.21 6.55
C ARG A 242 5.10 20.03 5.75
N SER A 243 5.31 18.93 6.45
CA SER A 243 5.75 17.66 5.87
C SER A 243 4.58 16.67 5.86
N VAL A 244 4.10 16.32 4.67
CA VAL A 244 2.88 15.52 4.48
C VAL A 244 3.22 14.19 3.83
N ILE A 245 2.89 13.09 4.49
CA ILE A 245 2.99 11.74 3.92
C ILE A 245 1.63 11.32 3.34
N LEU A 246 1.65 10.81 2.10
CA LEU A 246 0.51 10.23 1.40
C LEU A 246 0.63 8.71 1.39
N ALA A 247 -0.14 8.01 2.21
CA ALA A 247 -0.07 6.56 2.35
C ALA A 247 -1.45 5.92 2.31
N ASP A 248 -1.67 4.96 1.40
CA ASP A 248 -2.88 4.14 1.44
C ASP A 248 -2.78 3.07 2.54
N ASP A 249 -3.94 2.51 2.90
CA ASP A 249 -4.08 1.53 3.98
C ASP A 249 -3.28 0.23 3.78
N ALA A 250 -2.84 -0.08 2.56
CA ALA A 250 -1.97 -1.24 2.31
C ALA A 250 -0.50 -1.01 2.70
N LYS A 251 -0.14 0.23 3.05
CA LYS A 251 1.23 0.54 3.49
C LYS A 251 1.48 0.25 4.97
N PHE A 252 0.41 0.17 5.76
CA PHE A 252 0.49 -0.02 7.22
C PHE A 252 0.73 -1.47 7.60
N GLY A 253 1.56 -1.68 8.64
CA GLY A 253 1.90 -3.00 9.15
C GLY A 253 2.90 -3.76 8.27
N HIS A 254 3.63 -3.06 7.41
CA HIS A 254 4.67 -3.62 6.56
C HIS A 254 6.02 -2.98 6.86
N ARG A 255 7.08 -3.74 6.59
CA ARG A 255 8.47 -3.30 6.68
C ARG A 255 9.11 -3.33 5.30
N THR A 256 9.99 -2.37 5.06
CA THR A 256 10.89 -2.32 3.91
C THR A 256 12.33 -2.18 4.38
N PHE A 257 13.25 -1.96 3.44
CA PHE A 257 14.67 -2.07 3.72
C PHE A 257 15.22 -0.94 4.59
N ILE A 258 14.69 0.28 4.48
CA ILE A 258 15.32 1.48 5.07
C ILE A 258 14.32 2.21 5.97
N ASN A 259 14.74 2.50 7.19
CA ASN A 259 14.03 3.43 8.07
C ASN A 259 14.21 4.85 7.54
N THR A 260 13.15 5.45 7.05
CA THR A 260 13.19 6.77 6.42
C THR A 260 12.96 7.89 7.42
N LEU A 261 11.83 7.88 8.11
CA LEU A 261 11.40 8.93 9.03
C LEU A 261 10.70 8.33 10.25
N PRO A 262 10.99 8.78 11.46
CA PRO A 262 10.12 8.52 12.61
C PRO A 262 8.80 9.27 12.43
N PHE A 263 7.73 8.87 13.13
CA PHE A 263 6.44 9.58 13.06
C PHE A 263 6.57 11.08 13.39
N SER A 264 7.38 11.42 14.37
CA SER A 264 7.60 12.81 14.80
C SER A 264 8.29 13.73 13.77
N ALA A 265 8.77 13.18 12.65
CA ALA A 265 9.44 13.98 11.61
C ALA A 265 8.47 14.61 10.61
N ILE A 266 7.17 14.28 10.68
CA ILE A 266 6.16 14.81 9.78
C ILE A 266 5.09 15.58 10.56
N THR A 267 4.38 16.46 9.86
CA THR A 267 3.24 17.20 10.45
C THR A 267 1.91 16.52 10.20
N THR A 268 1.75 15.86 9.05
CA THR A 268 0.45 15.35 8.62
C THR A 268 0.60 14.03 7.86
N LEU A 269 -0.27 13.08 8.16
CA LEU A 269 -0.49 11.87 7.40
C LEU A 269 -1.83 11.95 6.69
N VAL A 270 -1.85 11.79 5.37
CA VAL A 270 -3.09 11.68 4.59
C VAL A 270 -3.26 10.25 4.12
N THR A 271 -4.38 9.64 4.46
CA THR A 271 -4.69 8.24 4.12
C THR A 271 -6.11 8.10 3.57
N ASN A 272 -6.47 6.93 3.04
CA ASN A 272 -7.79 6.70 2.43
C ASN A 272 -8.88 6.26 3.40
N ARG A 273 -8.54 5.93 4.64
CA ARG A 273 -9.43 5.59 5.76
C ARG A 273 -8.70 5.72 7.08
N ALA A 274 -9.44 5.74 8.18
CA ALA A 274 -8.85 5.74 9.51
C ALA A 274 -7.86 4.58 9.69
N PRO A 275 -6.63 4.84 10.18
CA PRO A 275 -5.69 3.78 10.56
C PRO A 275 -6.24 2.96 11.74
N SER A 276 -5.63 1.81 12.04
CA SER A 276 -5.99 1.05 13.25
C SER A 276 -5.69 1.86 14.52
N ALA A 277 -6.33 1.49 15.63
CA ALA A 277 -6.18 2.17 16.92
C ALA A 277 -4.71 2.30 17.35
N ASP A 278 -3.90 1.26 17.14
CA ASP A 278 -2.48 1.27 17.51
C ASP A 278 -1.70 2.33 16.72
N PHE A 279 -1.91 2.39 15.39
CA PHE A 279 -1.28 3.41 14.57
C PHE A 279 -1.79 4.81 14.87
N ALA A 280 -3.10 4.97 15.10
CA ALA A 280 -3.68 6.26 15.48
C ALA A 280 -3.06 6.78 16.78
N THR A 281 -2.98 5.96 17.81
CA THR A 281 -2.36 6.30 19.10
C THR A 281 -0.88 6.69 18.94
N ARG A 282 -0.11 5.95 18.13
CA ARG A 282 1.31 6.26 17.89
C ARG A 282 1.52 7.57 17.13
N LEU A 283 0.66 7.87 16.16
CA LEU A 283 0.68 9.11 15.40
C LEU A 283 0.28 10.30 16.27
N GLU A 284 -0.76 10.14 17.10
CA GLU A 284 -1.19 11.17 18.06
C GLU A 284 -0.09 11.49 19.09
N GLN A 285 0.57 10.47 19.66
CA GLN A 285 1.73 10.64 20.55
C GLN A 285 2.90 11.38 19.90
N ALA A 286 3.01 11.27 18.57
CA ALA A 286 4.02 11.96 17.77
C ALA A 286 3.55 13.35 17.28
N HIS A 287 2.35 13.80 17.69
CA HIS A 287 1.73 15.07 17.27
C HIS A 287 1.53 15.18 15.75
N VAL A 288 1.15 14.07 15.10
CA VAL A 288 0.87 14.02 13.66
C VAL A 288 -0.62 14.13 13.42
N ASP A 289 -1.04 15.11 12.62
CA ASP A 289 -2.41 15.22 12.15
C ASP A 289 -2.74 14.08 11.18
N ILE A 290 -3.87 13.42 11.40
CA ILE A 290 -4.33 12.33 10.50
C ILE A 290 -5.54 12.82 9.71
N LEU A 291 -5.41 12.88 8.39
CA LEU A 291 -6.48 13.29 7.49
C LEU A 291 -6.93 12.10 6.62
N TYR A 292 -8.23 11.90 6.53
CA TYR A 292 -8.86 10.90 5.65
C TYR A 292 -10.24 11.40 5.21
N PRO A 293 -10.78 10.88 4.06
CA PRO A 293 -12.09 11.27 3.51
C PRO A 293 -13.25 10.90 4.40
#